data_a2d682b7a0521ca09ea16e11f203c7ce
#
_entry.id   a2d682b7a0521ca09ea16e11f203c7ce
#
_cell.length_a   1.000
_cell.length_b   1.000
_cell.length_c   1.000
_cell.angle_alpha   90.00
_cell.angle_beta   90.00
_cell.angle_gamma   90.00
#
_symmetry.space_group_name_H-M   'P 1'
#
loop_
_entity.id
_entity.type
_entity.pdbx_description
1 polymer ?
#
loop_
_entity_poly.entity_id
_entity_poly.type
_entity_poly.pdbx_seq_one_letter_code
_entity_poly.pdbx_strand_id
1 'polypeptide(L)'
;MSIVLETVPSTADDAPVQGDLLEAAASPLTLSLQDFVSEFGDELLDSLNRANPPVYTGQVRVHRQLILAALKRKLFPAQADVVHAVTELLVDRGERAAIVNGEMGCGKTTVGIATAAVLNAEGYRRTLVLSPPHLVYKWRREIQETVAGAKVWVLNGPDTLVKLLKLREQLGVPAQGQEFFVLGRVRMRMGFHWKPVFVRRRTPHGDVGACPDCGHVITDLDGEPINPVELEAEESRRKCSHCRAPLWSLIRPRGLSASDQSSTVLKALKRIPTIGEVTAQKLMQKFGDAFLASMLGDNIHEFINLMDGNGELVFSDRQAHRMERAMANMEFGFGEGGYQPSEFIKRQLPQGTFDLLIADEAHEYKNGGSAQGQAMGVLSAKARKTLLLTGTLMGGY
;
A
#
# COMPACT_ATOMS: atom_id res chain seq x y z
N MET A 1 -36.46 -8.93 2.33
CA MET A 1 -35.70 -9.40 3.48
C MET A 1 -36.56 -9.11 4.69
N SER A 2 -37.06 -10.13 5.39
CA SER A 2 -37.99 -9.96 6.52
C SER A 2 -37.20 -10.07 7.82
N ILE A 3 -37.38 -9.10 8.69
CA ILE A 3 -36.76 -9.08 10.05
C ILE A 3 -37.77 -9.67 11.02
N VAL A 4 -37.39 -10.75 11.71
CA VAL A 4 -38.19 -11.35 12.80
C VAL A 4 -37.60 -10.86 14.13
N LEU A 5 -38.41 -10.18 14.92
CA LEU A 5 -38.06 -9.80 16.29
C LEU A 5 -38.54 -10.91 17.25
N GLU A 6 -37.60 -11.68 17.79
CA GLU A 6 -37.87 -12.61 18.88
C GLU A 6 -37.84 -11.88 20.23
N THR A 7 -38.94 -12.04 21.00
CA THR A 7 -38.98 -11.57 22.38
C THR A 7 -38.46 -12.67 23.31
N VAL A 8 -37.52 -12.31 24.17
CA VAL A 8 -36.94 -13.17 25.21
C VAL A 8 -37.96 -13.34 26.35
N PRO A 9 -38.26 -14.58 26.82
CA PRO A 9 -39.16 -14.78 27.96
C PRO A 9 -38.43 -14.55 29.27
N SER A 10 -39.11 -13.78 30.15
CA SER A 10 -38.73 -13.61 31.57
C SER A 10 -39.21 -14.84 32.37
N THR A 11 -38.29 -15.46 33.11
CA THR A 11 -38.61 -16.51 34.09
C THR A 11 -39.06 -15.88 35.41
N ALA A 12 -40.26 -16.21 35.86
CA ALA A 12 -40.65 -16.26 37.29
C ALA A 12 -41.74 -17.32 37.46
N ASP A 13 -41.50 -18.24 38.39
CA ASP A 13 -42.41 -19.26 38.89
C ASP A 13 -43.68 -18.65 39.49
N ASP A 14 -44.85 -19.25 39.20
CA ASP A 14 -45.75 -19.84 40.18
C ASP A 14 -47.03 -20.43 39.54
N ALA A 15 -47.63 -21.39 40.22
CA ALA A 15 -48.52 -22.46 39.88
C ALA A 15 -49.97 -22.09 39.44
N PRO A 16 -50.85 -23.07 39.13
CA PRO A 16 -51.78 -22.98 38.00
C PRO A 16 -53.16 -22.45 38.36
N VAL A 17 -53.72 -21.63 37.51
CA VAL A 17 -55.18 -21.37 37.46
C VAL A 17 -55.67 -21.75 36.05
N GLN A 18 -56.53 -22.81 36.01
CA GLN A 18 -57.31 -23.14 34.84
C GLN A 18 -58.25 -21.98 34.45
N GLY A 19 -58.22 -21.60 33.23
CA GLY A 19 -59.17 -20.68 32.64
C GLY A 19 -58.88 -20.52 31.15
N ASP A 20 -59.71 -21.21 30.34
CA ASP A 20 -59.80 -21.06 28.89
C ASP A 20 -59.88 -19.60 28.49
N LEU A 21 -58.88 -19.08 27.83
CA LEU A 21 -59.01 -17.93 26.95
C LEU A 21 -58.08 -18.14 25.75
N LEU A 22 -58.75 -18.38 24.69
CA LEU A 22 -58.34 -18.47 23.31
C LEU A 22 -56.98 -17.81 23.00
N GLU A 23 -56.08 -18.60 22.51
CA GLU A 23 -54.93 -18.23 21.71
C GLU A 23 -55.35 -17.28 20.59
N ALA A 24 -55.15 -16.01 20.79
CA ALA A 24 -54.81 -15.14 19.69
C ALA A 24 -53.30 -15.23 19.52
N ALA A 25 -52.85 -16.19 18.76
CA ALA A 25 -51.47 -16.20 18.25
C ALA A 25 -51.23 -14.87 17.55
N ALA A 26 -50.52 -13.96 18.24
CA ALA A 26 -50.02 -12.75 17.64
C ALA A 26 -49.05 -13.20 16.52
N SER A 27 -49.52 -13.18 15.30
CA SER A 27 -48.66 -13.34 14.14
C SER A 27 -47.49 -12.35 14.29
N PRO A 28 -46.25 -12.77 14.17
CA PRO A 28 -45.17 -11.84 14.22
C PRO A 28 -45.44 -10.74 13.19
N LEU A 29 -45.48 -9.49 13.67
CA LEU A 29 -45.65 -8.32 12.82
C LEU A 29 -44.44 -8.27 11.85
N THR A 30 -44.60 -8.89 10.70
CA THR A 30 -43.64 -8.80 9.61
C THR A 30 -43.92 -7.52 8.83
N LEU A 31 -43.28 -6.45 9.21
CA LEU A 31 -43.27 -5.23 8.41
C LEU A 31 -42.31 -5.45 7.21
N SER A 32 -42.73 -5.03 6.03
CA SER A 32 -41.80 -4.95 4.91
C SER A 32 -40.73 -3.89 5.23
N LEU A 33 -39.52 -4.02 4.67
CA LEU A 33 -38.46 -3.01 4.87
C LEU A 33 -38.93 -1.62 4.43
N GLN A 34 -39.78 -1.55 3.41
CA GLN A 34 -40.32 -0.29 2.89
C GLN A 34 -41.30 0.34 3.89
N ASP A 35 -42.18 -0.43 4.48
CA ASP A 35 -43.14 0.05 5.48
C ASP A 35 -42.40 0.46 6.76
N PHE A 36 -41.39 -0.32 7.19
CA PHE A 36 -40.55 0.00 8.33
C PHE A 36 -39.81 1.34 8.13
N VAL A 37 -39.19 1.55 6.96
CA VAL A 37 -38.49 2.80 6.66
C VAL A 37 -39.47 3.97 6.56
N SER A 38 -40.69 3.75 6.03
CA SER A 38 -41.71 4.80 5.95
C SER A 38 -42.26 5.22 7.31
N GLU A 39 -42.37 4.27 8.24
CA GLU A 39 -42.97 4.51 9.56
C GLU A 39 -41.95 4.98 10.59
N PHE A 40 -40.75 4.39 10.59
CA PHE A 40 -39.71 4.64 11.62
C PHE A 40 -38.46 5.33 11.09
N GLY A 41 -38.38 5.63 9.78
CA GLY A 41 -37.16 6.13 9.15
C GLY A 41 -36.67 7.44 9.72
N ASP A 42 -37.55 8.39 10.00
CA ASP A 42 -37.20 9.70 10.55
C ASP A 42 -36.69 9.59 12.01
N GLU A 43 -37.35 8.80 12.84
CA GLU A 43 -36.90 8.56 14.22
C GLU A 43 -35.57 7.80 14.28
N LEU A 44 -35.38 6.83 13.39
CA LEU A 44 -34.13 6.08 13.26
C LEU A 44 -33.01 7.02 12.80
N LEU A 45 -33.26 7.86 11.80
CA LEU A 45 -32.31 8.84 11.30
C LEU A 45 -31.91 9.84 12.38
N ASP A 46 -32.88 10.36 13.13
CA ASP A 46 -32.62 11.26 14.25
C ASP A 46 -31.85 10.59 15.38
N SER A 47 -32.12 9.33 15.66
CA SER A 47 -31.39 8.55 16.65
C SER A 47 -29.95 8.31 16.20
N LEU A 48 -29.74 7.94 14.93
CA LEU A 48 -28.43 7.77 14.33
C LEU A 48 -27.63 9.09 14.32
N ASN A 49 -28.24 10.21 13.95
CA ASN A 49 -27.60 11.52 13.95
C ASN A 49 -27.25 12.01 15.36
N ARG A 50 -28.05 11.66 16.36
CA ARG A 50 -27.72 11.94 17.76
C ARG A 50 -26.58 11.10 18.29
N ALA A 51 -26.56 9.80 17.93
CA ALA A 51 -25.50 8.89 18.33
C ALA A 51 -24.18 9.17 17.59
N ASN A 52 -24.27 9.52 16.30
CA ASN A 52 -23.13 9.78 15.42
C ASN A 52 -23.35 11.11 14.65
N PRO A 53 -23.14 12.26 15.30
CA PRO A 53 -23.34 13.54 14.64
C PRO A 53 -22.42 13.69 13.44
N PRO A 54 -22.89 14.30 12.34
CA PRO A 54 -22.09 14.47 11.14
C PRO A 54 -20.79 15.23 11.45
N VAL A 55 -19.70 14.80 10.84
CA VAL A 55 -18.39 15.43 11.02
C VAL A 55 -18.39 16.84 10.42
N TYR A 56 -19.02 16.98 9.26
CA TYR A 56 -19.07 18.23 8.51
C TYR A 56 -20.51 18.72 8.34
N THR A 57 -20.74 19.96 8.72
CA THR A 57 -22.07 20.60 8.71
C THR A 57 -22.20 21.71 7.63
N GLY A 58 -21.30 21.72 6.63
CA GLY A 58 -21.30 22.73 5.58
C GLY A 58 -20.52 24.01 5.92
N GLN A 59 -19.91 24.10 7.10
CA GLN A 59 -19.10 25.27 7.48
C GLN A 59 -17.69 25.16 6.83
N VAL A 60 -17.50 25.89 5.76
CA VAL A 60 -16.24 25.90 4.99
C VAL A 60 -15.21 26.79 5.68
N ARG A 61 -14.01 26.26 5.95
CA ARG A 61 -12.86 27.08 6.34
C ARG A 61 -12.25 27.74 5.11
N VAL A 62 -12.27 29.06 5.07
CA VAL A 62 -11.87 29.88 3.90
C VAL A 62 -10.48 29.51 3.39
N HIS A 63 -9.48 29.35 4.29
CA HIS A 63 -8.12 29.00 3.87
C HIS A 63 -8.05 27.63 3.16
N ARG A 64 -8.81 26.62 3.61
CA ARG A 64 -8.88 25.31 2.94
C ARG A 64 -9.55 25.39 1.58
N GLN A 65 -10.62 26.20 1.49
CA GLN A 65 -11.29 26.44 0.22
C GLN A 65 -10.38 27.14 -0.80
N LEU A 66 -9.56 28.08 -0.38
CA LEU A 66 -8.59 28.75 -1.24
C LEU A 66 -7.55 27.75 -1.80
N ILE A 67 -7.10 26.79 -0.97
CA ILE A 67 -6.18 25.74 -1.41
C ILE A 67 -6.86 24.85 -2.47
N LEU A 68 -8.11 24.41 -2.22
CA LEU A 68 -8.87 23.62 -3.19
C LEU A 68 -9.10 24.39 -4.50
N ALA A 69 -9.40 25.69 -4.42
CA ALA A 69 -9.55 26.54 -5.58
C ALA A 69 -8.23 26.73 -6.36
N ALA A 70 -7.07 26.63 -5.70
CA ALA A 70 -5.76 26.74 -6.32
C ALA A 70 -5.28 25.46 -7.02
N LEU A 71 -5.95 24.32 -6.81
CA LEU A 71 -5.60 23.07 -7.48
C LEU A 71 -5.75 23.20 -8.99
N LYS A 72 -4.83 22.58 -9.75
CA LYS A 72 -4.89 22.56 -11.22
C LYS A 72 -6.17 21.86 -11.71
N ARG A 73 -6.50 20.72 -11.11
CA ARG A 73 -7.76 20.00 -11.35
C ARG A 73 -8.81 20.51 -10.37
N LYS A 74 -9.90 21.05 -10.88
CA LYS A 74 -11.02 21.51 -10.04
C LYS A 74 -11.82 20.33 -9.52
N LEU A 75 -12.24 20.42 -8.27
CA LEU A 75 -13.13 19.43 -7.65
C LEU A 75 -14.57 19.75 -7.96
N PHE A 76 -15.39 18.71 -8.02
CA PHE A 76 -16.84 18.89 -7.93
C PHE A 76 -17.23 19.30 -6.50
N PRO A 77 -18.34 20.03 -6.30
CA PRO A 77 -18.76 20.48 -4.96
C PRO A 77 -18.81 19.37 -3.93
N ALA A 78 -19.43 18.23 -4.26
CA ALA A 78 -19.50 17.08 -3.37
C ALA A 78 -18.10 16.49 -2.99
N GLN A 79 -17.14 16.55 -3.92
CA GLN A 79 -15.77 16.12 -3.61
C GLN A 79 -15.08 17.11 -2.66
N ALA A 80 -15.33 18.41 -2.82
CA ALA A 80 -14.80 19.43 -1.92
C ALA A 80 -15.38 19.28 -0.50
N ASP A 81 -16.68 18.98 -0.38
CA ASP A 81 -17.33 18.72 0.90
C ASP A 81 -16.70 17.51 1.63
N VAL A 82 -16.42 16.43 0.89
CA VAL A 82 -15.72 15.26 1.46
C VAL A 82 -14.31 15.65 1.93
N VAL A 83 -13.58 16.48 1.19
CA VAL A 83 -12.24 16.94 1.61
C VAL A 83 -12.35 17.79 2.87
N HIS A 84 -13.33 18.67 2.97
CA HIS A 84 -13.58 19.47 4.18
C HIS A 84 -13.91 18.57 5.38
N ALA A 85 -14.79 17.57 5.20
CA ALA A 85 -15.13 16.61 6.25
C ALA A 85 -13.92 15.82 6.74
N VAL A 86 -13.12 15.29 5.82
CA VAL A 86 -11.91 14.51 6.14
C VAL A 86 -10.86 15.38 6.85
N THR A 87 -10.67 16.61 6.40
CA THR A 87 -9.70 17.52 7.04
C THR A 87 -10.17 17.99 8.40
N GLU A 88 -11.46 18.21 8.59
CA GLU A 88 -12.03 18.49 9.90
C GLU A 88 -11.81 17.33 10.87
N LEU A 89 -12.08 16.09 10.43
CA LEU A 89 -11.88 14.90 11.24
C LEU A 89 -10.41 14.71 11.63
N LEU A 90 -9.50 14.78 10.66
CA LEU A 90 -8.09 14.48 10.87
C LEU A 90 -7.34 15.61 11.60
N VAL A 91 -7.66 16.88 11.33
CA VAL A 91 -6.94 18.04 11.88
C VAL A 91 -7.65 18.62 13.07
N ASP A 92 -8.92 19.02 12.92
CA ASP A 92 -9.62 19.79 13.93
C ASP A 92 -10.07 18.92 15.11
N ARG A 93 -10.57 17.71 14.83
CA ARG A 93 -10.91 16.72 15.86
C ARG A 93 -9.71 15.87 16.30
N GLY A 94 -8.60 15.94 15.58
CA GLY A 94 -7.36 15.25 15.95
C GLY A 94 -7.35 13.74 15.66
N GLU A 95 -8.38 13.21 15.01
CA GLU A 95 -8.48 11.77 14.73
C GLU A 95 -7.29 11.24 13.93
N ARG A 96 -6.91 9.99 14.20
CA ARG A 96 -5.77 9.36 13.51
C ARG A 96 -6.11 8.82 12.14
N ALA A 97 -7.37 8.48 11.89
CA ALA A 97 -7.80 7.86 10.65
C ALA A 97 -9.15 8.39 10.17
N ALA A 98 -9.32 8.43 8.87
CA ALA A 98 -10.59 8.69 8.20
C ALA A 98 -10.82 7.65 7.11
N ILE A 99 -12.08 7.31 6.86
CA ILE A 99 -12.50 6.40 5.79
C ILE A 99 -13.39 7.17 4.83
N VAL A 100 -13.03 7.18 3.56
CA VAL A 100 -13.87 7.67 2.48
C VAL A 100 -14.44 6.46 1.74
N ASN A 101 -15.70 6.16 2.00
CA ASN A 101 -16.45 5.15 1.28
C ASN A 101 -17.21 5.83 0.13
N GLY A 102 -16.87 5.50 -1.08
CA GLY A 102 -17.47 6.11 -2.26
C GLY A 102 -17.48 5.14 -3.44
N GLU A 103 -18.53 5.17 -4.23
CA GLU A 103 -18.70 4.30 -5.38
C GLU A 103 -17.54 4.41 -6.40
N MET A 104 -17.46 3.42 -7.30
CA MET A 104 -16.50 3.47 -8.40
C MET A 104 -16.81 4.68 -9.29
N GLY A 105 -15.76 5.42 -9.67
CA GLY A 105 -15.91 6.61 -10.51
C GLY A 105 -16.20 7.93 -9.77
N CYS A 106 -16.54 7.96 -8.48
CA CYS A 106 -16.80 9.20 -7.73
C CYS A 106 -15.56 10.10 -7.54
N GLY A 107 -14.37 9.64 -7.93
CA GLY A 107 -13.13 10.43 -7.88
C GLY A 107 -12.38 10.34 -6.55
N LYS A 108 -12.42 9.19 -5.86
CA LYS A 108 -11.69 8.94 -4.61
C LYS A 108 -10.21 9.34 -4.67
N THR A 109 -9.54 9.05 -5.78
CA THR A 109 -8.13 9.43 -6.02
C THR A 109 -7.97 10.95 -5.94
N THR A 110 -8.83 11.71 -6.60
CA THR A 110 -8.82 13.19 -6.59
C THR A 110 -9.09 13.73 -5.19
N VAL A 111 -10.06 13.15 -4.48
CA VAL A 111 -10.35 13.50 -3.07
C VAL A 111 -9.13 13.24 -2.19
N GLY A 112 -8.47 12.09 -2.32
CA GLY A 112 -7.25 11.78 -1.57
C GLY A 112 -6.11 12.74 -1.82
N ILE A 113 -5.88 13.10 -3.10
CA ILE A 113 -4.85 14.08 -3.49
C ILE A 113 -5.18 15.49 -2.96
N ALA A 114 -6.44 15.91 -3.08
CA ALA A 114 -6.88 17.21 -2.59
C ALA A 114 -6.80 17.29 -1.05
N THR A 115 -7.17 16.23 -0.35
CA THR A 115 -6.98 16.11 1.10
C THR A 115 -5.50 16.28 1.47
N ALA A 116 -4.60 15.59 0.79
CA ALA A 116 -3.17 15.75 1.02
C ALA A 116 -2.67 17.18 0.74
N ALA A 117 -3.22 17.85 -0.27
CA ALA A 117 -2.87 19.24 -0.56
C ALA A 117 -3.33 20.21 0.54
N VAL A 118 -4.53 20.03 1.07
CA VAL A 118 -5.02 20.82 2.22
C VAL A 118 -4.16 20.55 3.46
N LEU A 119 -3.90 19.27 3.75
CA LEU A 119 -3.07 18.88 4.90
C LEU A 119 -1.62 19.40 4.79
N ASN A 120 -1.08 19.55 3.56
CA ASN A 120 0.23 20.13 3.36
C ASN A 120 0.32 21.59 3.88
N ALA A 121 -0.72 22.37 3.72
CA ALA A 121 -0.79 23.71 4.29
C ALA A 121 -0.89 23.71 5.83
N GLU A 122 -1.40 22.64 6.40
CA GLU A 122 -1.46 22.39 7.85
C GLU A 122 -0.14 21.76 8.39
N GLY A 123 0.91 21.68 7.56
CA GLY A 123 2.22 21.16 7.94
C GLY A 123 2.44 19.65 7.72
N TYR A 124 1.52 18.95 7.08
CA TYR A 124 1.64 17.53 6.73
C TYR A 124 2.22 17.39 5.32
N ARG A 125 3.54 17.33 5.18
CA ARG A 125 4.24 17.50 3.90
C ARG A 125 4.53 16.22 3.15
N ARG A 126 4.69 15.09 3.87
CA ARG A 126 5.04 13.79 3.27
C ARG A 126 3.86 12.85 3.30
N THR A 127 3.38 12.48 2.12
CA THR A 127 2.25 11.56 1.94
C THR A 127 2.75 10.25 1.35
N LEU A 128 2.49 9.12 2.04
CA LEU A 128 2.68 7.78 1.50
C LEU A 128 1.36 7.28 0.91
N VAL A 129 1.37 6.90 -0.36
CA VAL A 129 0.21 6.33 -1.05
C VAL A 129 0.44 4.84 -1.28
N LEU A 130 -0.46 4.01 -0.78
CA LEU A 130 -0.53 2.59 -1.09
C LEU A 130 -1.59 2.38 -2.17
N SER A 131 -1.21 1.78 -3.27
CA SER A 131 -2.04 1.67 -4.46
C SER A 131 -2.00 0.26 -5.04
N PRO A 132 -3.07 -0.20 -5.70
CA PRO A 132 -2.99 -1.37 -6.56
C PRO A 132 -1.85 -1.22 -7.58
N PRO A 133 -1.15 -2.32 -7.97
CA PRO A 133 0.06 -2.24 -8.79
C PRO A 133 -0.16 -1.50 -10.12
N HIS A 134 -1.28 -1.74 -10.77
CA HIS A 134 -1.65 -1.12 -12.05
C HIS A 134 -2.02 0.36 -11.96
N LEU A 135 -2.28 0.89 -10.75
CA LEU A 135 -2.64 2.29 -10.53
C LEU A 135 -1.47 3.17 -10.06
N VAL A 136 -0.29 2.60 -9.78
CA VAL A 136 0.87 3.33 -9.24
C VAL A 136 1.23 4.53 -10.12
N TYR A 137 1.34 4.32 -11.42
CA TYR A 137 1.68 5.40 -12.37
C TYR A 137 0.51 6.34 -12.66
N LYS A 138 -0.74 5.84 -12.56
CA LYS A 138 -1.93 6.69 -12.59
C LYS A 138 -1.90 7.66 -11.42
N TRP A 139 -1.62 7.18 -10.21
CA TRP A 139 -1.47 8.04 -9.03
C TRP A 139 -0.41 9.12 -9.24
N ARG A 140 0.78 8.75 -9.75
CA ARG A 140 1.83 9.73 -10.08
C ARG A 140 1.32 10.81 -11.01
N ARG A 141 0.69 10.42 -12.13
CA ARG A 141 0.15 11.36 -13.12
C ARG A 141 -0.92 12.26 -12.50
N GLU A 142 -1.89 11.70 -11.81
CA GLU A 142 -2.98 12.47 -11.20
C GLU A 142 -2.48 13.46 -10.14
N ILE A 143 -1.47 13.08 -9.34
CA ILE A 143 -0.84 14.01 -8.39
C ILE A 143 -0.22 15.19 -9.14
N GLN A 144 0.56 14.95 -10.18
CA GLN A 144 1.24 15.99 -10.95
C GLN A 144 0.27 16.91 -11.73
N GLU A 145 -0.85 16.34 -12.17
CA GLU A 145 -1.93 17.09 -12.83
C GLU A 145 -2.80 17.90 -11.86
N THR A 146 -2.84 17.49 -10.58
CA THR A 146 -3.71 18.14 -9.59
C THR A 146 -2.95 19.16 -8.74
N VAL A 147 -1.74 18.81 -8.27
CA VAL A 147 -0.96 19.65 -7.34
C VAL A 147 0.25 20.24 -8.05
N ALA A 148 0.33 21.59 -8.07
CA ALA A 148 1.47 22.27 -8.64
C ALA A 148 2.74 22.05 -7.82
N GLY A 149 3.85 21.70 -8.49
CA GLY A 149 5.17 21.56 -7.83
C GLY A 149 5.32 20.36 -6.90
N ALA A 150 4.33 19.43 -6.84
CA ALA A 150 4.44 18.23 -6.03
C ALA A 150 5.58 17.33 -6.52
N LYS A 151 6.43 16.90 -5.59
CA LYS A 151 7.43 15.86 -5.84
C LYS A 151 6.80 14.48 -5.68
N VAL A 152 6.95 13.61 -6.68
CA VAL A 152 6.39 12.25 -6.63
C VAL A 152 7.51 11.22 -6.75
N TRP A 153 7.64 10.41 -5.71
CA TRP A 153 8.58 9.30 -5.61
C TRP A 153 7.83 7.98 -5.84
N VAL A 154 8.05 7.33 -6.97
CA VAL A 154 7.47 6.01 -7.23
C VAL A 154 8.37 4.96 -6.59
N LEU A 155 7.83 4.24 -5.59
CA LEU A 155 8.51 3.19 -4.85
C LEU A 155 8.16 1.80 -5.39
N ASN A 156 8.21 1.63 -6.70
CA ASN A 156 7.78 0.41 -7.38
C ASN A 156 8.89 -0.24 -8.23
N GLY A 157 10.00 0.44 -8.41
CA GLY A 157 11.14 -0.02 -9.22
C GLY A 157 12.31 -0.58 -8.39
N PRO A 158 13.36 -1.05 -9.04
CA PRO A 158 14.57 -1.57 -8.40
C PRO A 158 15.34 -0.51 -7.61
N ASP A 159 15.10 0.76 -7.88
CA ASP A 159 15.70 1.92 -7.21
C ASP A 159 14.96 2.33 -5.91
N THR A 160 13.90 1.61 -5.53
CA THR A 160 13.10 1.92 -4.33
C THR A 160 13.95 2.03 -3.08
N LEU A 161 14.92 1.12 -2.89
CA LEU A 161 15.82 1.19 -1.74
C LEU A 161 16.68 2.46 -1.75
N VAL A 162 17.18 2.86 -2.92
CA VAL A 162 17.97 4.10 -3.07
C VAL A 162 17.12 5.32 -2.71
N LYS A 163 15.86 5.35 -3.15
CA LYS A 163 14.91 6.42 -2.81
C LYS A 163 14.63 6.48 -1.31
N LEU A 164 14.44 5.32 -0.66
CA LEU A 164 14.22 5.24 0.79
C LEU A 164 15.47 5.64 1.58
N LEU A 165 16.68 5.29 1.11
CA LEU A 165 17.94 5.74 1.72
C LEU A 165 18.09 7.25 1.62
N LYS A 166 17.80 7.84 0.45
CA LYS A 166 17.80 9.31 0.27
C LYS A 166 16.78 9.99 1.18
N LEU A 167 15.58 9.42 1.31
CA LEU A 167 14.59 9.93 2.25
C LEU A 167 15.15 9.93 3.68
N ARG A 168 15.78 8.83 4.11
CA ARG A 168 16.40 8.73 5.44
C ARG A 168 17.46 9.79 5.67
N GLU A 169 18.31 10.06 4.70
CA GLU A 169 19.35 11.10 4.77
C GLU A 169 18.76 12.51 4.88
N GLN A 170 17.57 12.72 4.33
CA GLN A 170 16.88 14.01 4.30
C GLN A 170 15.92 14.24 5.48
N LEU A 171 15.82 13.31 6.44
CA LEU A 171 14.88 13.45 7.57
C LEU A 171 15.14 14.64 8.48
N GLY A 172 16.39 15.09 8.59
CA GLY A 172 16.76 16.27 9.35
C GLY A 172 16.50 17.61 8.62
N VAL A 173 16.13 17.56 7.35
CA VAL A 173 15.88 18.76 6.54
C VAL A 173 14.37 18.88 6.31
N PRO A 174 13.75 20.03 6.62
CA PRO A 174 12.34 20.26 6.31
C PRO A 174 12.07 20.07 4.80
N ALA A 175 11.02 19.34 4.47
CA ALA A 175 10.61 19.18 3.07
C ALA A 175 10.31 20.57 2.46
N GLN A 176 10.93 20.90 1.34
CA GLN A 176 10.77 22.20 0.66
C GLN A 176 9.43 22.35 -0.07
N GLY A 177 8.54 21.37 0.02
CA GLY A 177 7.25 21.33 -0.64
C GLY A 177 6.52 20.05 -0.30
N GLN A 178 5.46 19.77 -1.05
CA GLN A 178 4.68 18.56 -0.88
C GLN A 178 5.37 17.38 -1.58
N GLU A 179 5.58 16.31 -0.83
CA GLU A 179 6.20 15.07 -1.31
C GLU A 179 5.23 13.91 -1.23
N PHE A 180 5.08 13.18 -2.33
CA PHE A 180 4.29 11.96 -2.39
C PHE A 180 5.20 10.76 -2.66
N PHE A 181 4.97 9.69 -1.93
CA PHE A 181 5.66 8.41 -2.09
C PHE A 181 4.61 7.38 -2.48
N VAL A 182 4.63 6.92 -3.72
CA VAL A 182 3.63 5.97 -4.24
C VAL A 182 4.22 4.57 -4.22
N LEU A 183 3.64 3.69 -3.42
CA LEU A 183 4.08 2.31 -3.21
C LEU A 183 3.00 1.33 -3.70
N GLY A 184 3.38 0.47 -4.63
CA GLY A 184 2.50 -0.60 -5.09
C GLY A 184 2.29 -1.67 -4.01
N ARG A 185 1.04 -2.10 -3.84
CA ARG A 185 0.61 -3.10 -2.86
C ARG A 185 1.44 -4.39 -2.88
N VAL A 186 1.80 -4.87 -4.05
CA VAL A 186 2.61 -6.09 -4.20
C VAL A 186 4.02 -5.87 -3.66
N ARG A 187 4.59 -4.68 -3.91
CA ARG A 187 5.94 -4.35 -3.46
C ARG A 187 6.08 -4.23 -1.94
N MET A 188 5.01 -3.93 -1.21
CA MET A 188 5.10 -3.94 0.26
C MET A 188 5.41 -5.33 0.83
N ARG A 189 5.08 -6.41 0.10
CA ARG A 189 5.30 -7.81 0.53
C ARG A 189 6.65 -8.36 0.12
N MET A 190 7.41 -7.67 -0.71
CA MET A 190 8.70 -8.17 -1.20
C MET A 190 9.76 -8.05 -0.10
N GLY A 191 10.37 -9.17 0.24
CA GLY A 191 11.42 -9.23 1.26
C GLY A 191 12.70 -8.52 0.83
N PHE A 192 13.44 -7.97 1.79
CA PHE A 192 14.82 -7.60 1.57
C PHE A 192 15.66 -8.85 1.41
N HIS A 193 16.53 -8.85 0.43
CA HIS A 193 17.55 -9.89 0.34
C HIS A 193 18.68 -9.56 1.32
N TRP A 194 18.56 -10.10 2.49
CA TRP A 194 19.64 -10.09 3.48
C TRP A 194 20.53 -11.29 3.23
N LYS A 195 21.83 -11.07 3.18
CA LYS A 195 22.80 -12.16 3.23
C LYS A 195 23.56 -12.13 4.54
N PRO A 196 23.87 -13.32 5.07
CA PRO A 196 24.82 -13.40 6.16
C PRO A 196 26.15 -12.80 5.72
N VAL A 197 26.77 -12.04 6.63
CA VAL A 197 28.09 -11.43 6.42
C VAL A 197 29.03 -12.08 7.41
N PHE A 198 29.96 -12.84 6.89
CA PHE A 198 31.01 -13.50 7.67
C PHE A 198 32.27 -13.65 6.83
N VAL A 199 33.39 -13.82 7.51
CA VAL A 199 34.66 -14.18 6.89
C VAL A 199 34.89 -15.68 7.12
N ARG A 200 35.20 -16.41 6.06
CA ARG A 200 35.59 -17.82 6.18
C ARG A 200 36.97 -17.92 6.80
N ARG A 201 37.06 -18.64 7.88
CA ARG A 201 38.31 -18.89 8.60
C ARG A 201 38.60 -20.38 8.62
N ARG A 202 39.77 -20.76 8.17
CA ARG A 202 40.20 -22.16 8.15
C ARG A 202 40.74 -22.52 9.51
N THR A 203 40.22 -23.61 10.08
CA THR A 203 40.67 -24.20 11.35
C THR A 203 41.13 -25.64 11.12
N PRO A 204 41.86 -26.27 12.04
CA PRO A 204 42.23 -27.67 11.95
C PRO A 204 41.01 -28.63 11.85
N HIS A 205 39.85 -28.17 12.32
CA HIS A 205 38.60 -28.95 12.32
C HIS A 205 37.67 -28.61 11.17
N GLY A 206 38.08 -27.75 10.22
CA GLY A 206 37.31 -27.32 9.06
C GLY A 206 37.15 -25.81 8.94
N ASP A 207 36.36 -25.38 7.94
CA ASP A 207 36.08 -23.96 7.74
C ASP A 207 34.98 -23.51 8.68
N VAL A 208 35.17 -22.40 9.36
CA VAL A 208 34.20 -21.76 10.26
C VAL A 208 33.91 -20.33 9.84
N GLY A 209 32.71 -19.83 10.18
CA GLY A 209 32.36 -18.43 10.00
C GLY A 209 32.92 -17.59 11.13
N ALA A 210 33.48 -16.41 10.78
CA ALA A 210 33.95 -15.42 11.74
C ALA A 210 33.36 -14.04 11.47
N CYS A 211 33.19 -13.24 12.50
CA CYS A 211 32.69 -11.87 12.40
C CYS A 211 33.68 -11.01 11.59
N PRO A 212 33.22 -10.28 10.57
CA PRO A 212 34.10 -9.42 9.77
C PRO A 212 34.70 -8.25 10.56
N ASP A 213 34.02 -7.80 11.61
CA ASP A 213 34.43 -6.61 12.36
C ASP A 213 35.43 -6.93 13.46
N CYS A 214 35.24 -8.02 14.20
CA CYS A 214 36.11 -8.37 15.34
C CYS A 214 36.87 -9.68 15.19
N GLY A 215 36.62 -10.46 14.12
CA GLY A 215 37.26 -11.76 13.89
C GLY A 215 36.79 -12.89 14.80
N HIS A 216 35.83 -12.64 15.72
CA HIS A 216 35.33 -13.69 16.63
C HIS A 216 34.60 -14.78 15.84
N VAL A 217 34.85 -16.07 16.20
CA VAL A 217 34.17 -17.21 15.57
C VAL A 217 32.68 -17.15 15.90
N ILE A 218 31.85 -17.36 14.89
CA ILE A 218 30.40 -17.40 15.06
C ILE A 218 30.00 -18.81 15.56
N THR A 219 29.33 -18.86 16.68
CA THR A 219 28.90 -20.10 17.32
C THR A 219 27.39 -20.23 17.34
N ASP A 220 26.89 -21.45 17.47
CA ASP A 220 25.49 -21.76 17.75
C ASP A 220 25.11 -21.49 19.19
N LEU A 221 23.94 -21.96 19.62
CA LEU A 221 23.46 -21.82 21.02
C LEU A 221 24.22 -22.66 22.00
N ASP A 222 24.83 -23.76 21.55
CA ASP A 222 25.60 -24.72 22.35
C ASP A 222 27.08 -24.30 22.42
N GLY A 223 27.47 -23.24 21.71
CA GLY A 223 28.83 -22.70 21.68
C GLY A 223 29.73 -23.34 20.62
N GLU A 224 29.20 -24.20 19.77
CA GLU A 224 29.96 -24.87 18.70
C GLU A 224 30.12 -23.93 17.50
N PRO A 225 31.28 -23.93 16.82
CA PRO A 225 31.53 -23.12 15.63
C PRO A 225 30.61 -23.50 14.48
N ILE A 226 29.95 -22.53 13.88
CA ILE A 226 29.02 -22.76 12.75
C ILE A 226 29.78 -22.80 11.43
N ASN A 227 29.48 -23.81 10.62
CA ASN A 227 30.00 -23.97 9.27
C ASN A 227 29.51 -22.84 8.35
N PRO A 228 30.34 -22.31 7.46
CA PRO A 228 29.94 -21.32 6.44
C PRO A 228 28.71 -21.67 5.64
N VAL A 229 28.51 -22.97 5.31
CA VAL A 229 27.34 -23.43 4.53
C VAL A 229 26.05 -23.30 5.38
N GLU A 230 26.12 -23.61 6.66
CA GLU A 230 24.99 -23.45 7.58
C GLU A 230 24.65 -21.99 7.80
N LEU A 231 25.68 -21.12 7.92
CA LEU A 231 25.47 -19.67 8.02
C LEU A 231 24.84 -19.08 6.74
N GLU A 232 25.19 -19.60 5.55
CA GLU A 232 24.57 -19.17 4.30
C GLU A 232 23.11 -19.60 4.17
N ALA A 233 22.75 -20.74 4.78
CA ALA A 233 21.39 -21.28 4.79
C ALA A 233 20.53 -20.71 5.94
N GLU A 234 21.12 -19.98 6.89
CA GLU A 234 20.41 -19.48 8.06
C GLU A 234 19.44 -18.37 7.73
N GLU A 235 18.20 -18.49 8.20
CA GLU A 235 17.17 -17.46 8.04
C GLU A 235 17.13 -16.43 9.17
N SER A 236 17.76 -16.74 10.30
CA SER A 236 17.78 -15.87 11.48
C SER A 236 18.82 -14.75 11.37
N ARG A 237 18.42 -13.54 11.71
CA ARG A 237 19.30 -12.35 11.67
C ARG A 237 20.09 -12.25 12.97
N ARG A 238 21.23 -12.91 13.02
CA ARG A 238 22.06 -12.88 14.22
C ARG A 238 22.98 -11.65 14.30
N LYS A 239 23.38 -11.32 15.51
CA LYS A 239 24.44 -10.37 15.82
C LYS A 239 25.64 -11.13 16.36
N CYS A 240 26.82 -10.62 16.16
CA CYS A 240 28.02 -11.15 16.78
C CYS A 240 27.86 -11.19 18.31
N SER A 241 28.14 -12.33 18.92
CA SER A 241 28.06 -12.49 20.36
C SER A 241 29.08 -11.62 21.10
N HIS A 242 30.21 -11.36 20.48
CA HIS A 242 31.31 -10.58 21.06
C HIS A 242 31.16 -9.07 20.88
N CYS A 243 31.10 -8.55 19.62
CA CYS A 243 31.08 -7.12 19.34
C CYS A 243 29.70 -6.54 19.04
N ARG A 244 28.65 -7.38 19.02
CA ARG A 244 27.27 -7.01 18.71
C ARG A 244 27.04 -6.48 17.29
N ALA A 245 28.03 -6.51 16.42
CA ALA A 245 27.89 -6.13 15.03
C ALA A 245 26.84 -7.04 14.33
N PRO A 246 26.02 -6.48 13.43
CA PRO A 246 25.06 -7.28 12.68
C PRO A 246 25.82 -8.18 11.71
N LEU A 247 25.57 -9.49 11.82
CA LEU A 247 26.15 -10.49 10.91
C LEU A 247 25.33 -10.69 9.63
N TRP A 248 24.52 -9.69 9.29
CA TRP A 248 23.69 -9.66 8.12
C TRP A 248 23.78 -8.30 7.45
N SER A 249 23.95 -8.30 6.14
CA SER A 249 23.96 -7.07 5.36
C SER A 249 22.90 -7.11 4.26
N LEU A 250 22.37 -5.94 3.95
CA LEU A 250 21.50 -5.75 2.83
C LEU A 250 22.31 -5.81 1.55
N ILE A 251 22.04 -6.82 0.71
CA ILE A 251 22.69 -6.89 -0.60
C ILE A 251 21.97 -5.95 -1.54
N ARG A 252 22.72 -4.98 -2.03
CA ARG A 252 22.36 -4.31 -3.27
C ARG A 252 22.57 -5.34 -4.39
N PRO A 253 21.59 -5.55 -5.28
CA PRO A 253 21.88 -6.26 -6.51
C PRO A 253 23.10 -5.56 -7.13
N ARG A 254 24.19 -6.28 -7.31
CA ARG A 254 25.34 -5.77 -8.06
C ARG A 254 24.79 -5.40 -9.43
N GLY A 255 25.20 -4.25 -9.95
CA GLY A 255 24.88 -3.92 -11.33
C GLY A 255 25.18 -5.15 -12.19
N LEU A 256 24.16 -5.62 -12.92
CA LEU A 256 24.30 -6.79 -13.78
C LEU A 256 25.43 -6.51 -14.75
N SER A 257 26.29 -7.50 -15.01
CA SER A 257 27.22 -7.42 -16.14
C SER A 257 26.41 -7.23 -17.43
N ALA A 258 27.00 -6.66 -18.48
CA ALA A 258 26.27 -6.43 -19.73
C ALA A 258 25.65 -7.74 -20.28
N SER A 259 26.35 -8.88 -20.17
CA SER A 259 25.84 -10.19 -20.56
C SER A 259 24.69 -10.66 -19.70
N ASP A 260 24.76 -10.41 -18.40
CA ASP A 260 23.70 -10.76 -17.47
C ASP A 260 22.47 -9.87 -17.65
N GLN A 261 22.67 -8.60 -18.01
CA GLN A 261 21.61 -7.66 -18.32
C GLN A 261 20.80 -8.13 -19.53
N SER A 262 21.44 -8.48 -20.64
CA SER A 262 20.78 -8.99 -21.85
C SER A 262 19.98 -10.26 -21.57
N SER A 263 20.55 -11.22 -20.86
CA SER A 263 19.86 -12.46 -20.50
C SER A 263 18.66 -12.22 -19.57
N THR A 264 18.78 -11.27 -18.65
CA THR A 264 17.74 -10.90 -17.70
C THR A 264 16.59 -10.16 -18.38
N VAL A 265 16.90 -9.22 -19.29
CA VAL A 265 15.91 -8.51 -20.10
C VAL A 265 15.15 -9.50 -20.99
N LEU A 266 15.85 -10.42 -21.67
CA LEU A 266 15.22 -11.44 -22.49
C LEU A 266 14.25 -12.32 -21.68
N LYS A 267 14.67 -12.79 -20.51
CA LYS A 267 13.81 -13.56 -19.61
C LYS A 267 12.61 -12.77 -19.13
N ALA A 268 12.78 -11.49 -18.81
CA ALA A 268 11.69 -10.61 -18.35
C ALA A 268 10.67 -10.36 -19.48
N LEU A 269 11.13 -10.07 -20.69
CA LEU A 269 10.27 -9.91 -21.87
C LEU A 269 9.46 -11.16 -22.18
N LYS A 270 10.06 -12.34 -22.11
CA LYS A 270 9.38 -13.64 -22.32
C LYS A 270 8.29 -13.95 -21.28
N ARG A 271 8.31 -13.31 -20.12
CA ARG A 271 7.23 -13.43 -19.13
C ARG A 271 5.99 -12.63 -19.52
N ILE A 272 6.13 -11.62 -20.38
CA ILE A 272 5.00 -10.81 -20.83
C ILE A 272 4.19 -11.64 -21.84
N PRO A 273 2.89 -11.89 -21.59
CA PRO A 273 2.02 -12.57 -22.55
C PRO A 273 2.07 -11.87 -23.91
N THR A 274 2.05 -12.65 -24.97
CA THR A 274 2.17 -12.22 -26.36
C THR A 274 3.60 -11.91 -26.85
N ILE A 275 4.60 -11.90 -25.96
CA ILE A 275 6.00 -11.72 -26.33
C ILE A 275 6.71 -13.07 -26.26
N GLY A 276 6.92 -13.68 -27.44
CA GLY A 276 7.78 -14.85 -27.59
C GLY A 276 9.25 -14.46 -27.74
N GLU A 277 10.11 -15.46 -27.78
CA GLU A 277 11.58 -15.27 -27.88
C GLU A 277 12.01 -14.42 -29.08
N VAL A 278 11.45 -14.71 -30.26
CA VAL A 278 11.75 -13.95 -31.47
C VAL A 278 11.33 -12.48 -31.35
N THR A 279 10.16 -12.22 -30.77
CA THR A 279 9.67 -10.85 -30.53
C THR A 279 10.54 -10.14 -29.52
N ALA A 280 10.92 -10.82 -28.43
CA ALA A 280 11.80 -10.27 -27.41
C ALA A 280 13.16 -9.87 -27.97
N GLN A 281 13.77 -10.75 -28.78
CA GLN A 281 15.06 -10.45 -29.45
C GLN A 281 14.94 -9.25 -30.40
N LYS A 282 13.88 -9.17 -31.21
CA LYS A 282 13.62 -8.01 -32.07
C LYS A 282 13.48 -6.70 -31.28
N LEU A 283 12.79 -6.74 -30.16
CA LEU A 283 12.68 -5.58 -29.27
C LEU A 283 14.04 -5.17 -28.71
N MET A 284 14.85 -6.13 -28.26
CA MET A 284 16.20 -5.87 -27.76
C MET A 284 17.10 -5.25 -28.81
N GLN A 285 17.05 -5.76 -30.05
CA GLN A 285 17.79 -5.19 -31.17
C GLN A 285 17.34 -3.78 -31.55
N LYS A 286 16.03 -3.52 -31.49
CA LYS A 286 15.44 -2.22 -31.90
C LYS A 286 15.65 -1.12 -30.87
N PHE A 287 15.51 -1.44 -29.58
CA PHE A 287 15.46 -0.45 -28.48
C PHE A 287 16.69 -0.50 -27.56
N GLY A 288 17.45 -1.57 -27.59
CA GLY A 288 18.59 -1.78 -26.71
C GLY A 288 18.24 -2.27 -25.31
N ASP A 289 19.14 -3.02 -24.72
CA ASP A 289 18.92 -3.72 -23.44
C ASP A 289 18.75 -2.75 -22.26
N ALA A 290 19.55 -1.67 -22.24
CA ALA A 290 19.51 -0.69 -21.16
C ALA A 290 18.17 0.07 -21.11
N PHE A 291 17.64 0.45 -22.26
CA PHE A 291 16.35 1.13 -22.36
C PHE A 291 15.21 0.21 -21.95
N LEU A 292 15.18 -1.02 -22.44
CA LEU A 292 14.17 -2.00 -22.09
C LEU A 292 14.28 -2.41 -20.61
N ALA A 293 15.48 -2.51 -20.05
CA ALA A 293 15.69 -2.77 -18.64
C ALA A 293 15.10 -1.66 -17.77
N SER A 294 15.29 -0.39 -18.14
CA SER A 294 14.69 0.76 -17.46
C SER A 294 13.18 0.71 -17.53
N MET A 295 12.59 0.52 -18.71
CA MET A 295 11.13 0.44 -18.84
C MET A 295 10.53 -0.73 -18.07
N LEU A 296 11.11 -1.91 -18.14
CA LEU A 296 10.64 -3.10 -17.41
C LEU A 296 10.82 -2.95 -15.90
N GLY A 297 11.83 -2.21 -15.44
CA GLY A 297 12.09 -1.96 -14.04
C GLY A 297 11.22 -0.85 -13.46
N ASP A 298 11.14 0.28 -14.13
CA ASP A 298 10.56 1.50 -13.60
C ASP A 298 9.15 1.79 -14.10
N ASN A 299 8.81 1.37 -15.31
CA ASN A 299 7.57 1.78 -15.96
C ASN A 299 7.01 0.73 -16.92
N ILE A 300 6.78 -0.45 -16.41
CA ILE A 300 6.28 -1.56 -17.23
C ILE A 300 4.94 -1.26 -17.92
N HIS A 301 4.09 -0.40 -17.31
CA HIS A 301 2.83 -0.02 -17.93
C HIS A 301 3.02 0.93 -19.13
N GLU A 302 4.10 1.70 -19.16
CA GLU A 302 4.46 2.50 -20.36
C GLU A 302 5.04 1.61 -21.48
N PHE A 303 5.57 0.44 -21.13
CA PHE A 303 6.02 -0.53 -22.12
C PHE A 303 4.91 -0.96 -23.09
N ILE A 304 3.66 -1.00 -22.63
CA ILE A 304 2.49 -1.29 -23.48
C ILE A 304 2.32 -0.24 -24.57
N ASN A 305 2.65 1.01 -24.26
CA ASN A 305 2.54 2.15 -25.17
C ASN A 305 3.87 2.49 -25.87
N LEU A 306 4.75 1.49 -25.99
CA LEU A 306 6.04 1.67 -26.66
C LEU A 306 5.82 2.08 -28.10
N MET A 307 6.41 3.21 -28.47
CA MET A 307 6.40 3.74 -29.84
C MET A 307 7.73 3.44 -30.54
N ASP A 308 7.64 3.21 -31.82
CA ASP A 308 8.82 3.07 -32.65
C ASP A 308 9.37 4.42 -33.11
N GLY A 309 10.47 4.39 -33.88
CA GLY A 309 11.11 5.61 -34.39
C GLY A 309 10.25 6.47 -35.33
N ASN A 310 9.13 5.93 -35.82
CA ASN A 310 8.16 6.64 -36.65
C ASN A 310 6.95 7.18 -35.83
N GLY A 311 6.94 6.93 -34.51
CA GLY A 311 5.83 7.29 -33.62
C GLY A 311 4.65 6.33 -33.64
N GLU A 312 4.80 5.16 -34.29
CA GLU A 312 3.76 4.13 -34.30
C GLU A 312 3.87 3.20 -33.09
N LEU A 313 2.71 2.76 -32.56
CA LEU A 313 2.66 1.81 -31.47
C LEU A 313 3.23 0.44 -31.89
N VAL A 314 4.16 -0.08 -31.10
CA VAL A 314 4.80 -1.39 -31.34
C VAL A 314 3.82 -2.54 -31.15
N PHE A 315 2.84 -2.37 -30.26
CA PHE A 315 1.85 -3.38 -29.93
C PHE A 315 0.45 -2.94 -30.39
N SER A 316 -0.29 -3.87 -30.98
CA SER A 316 -1.69 -3.64 -31.31
C SER A 316 -2.55 -3.52 -30.05
N ASP A 317 -3.71 -2.86 -30.12
CA ASP A 317 -4.67 -2.70 -29.01
C ASP A 317 -5.01 -4.04 -28.33
N ARG A 318 -5.19 -5.09 -29.15
CA ARG A 318 -5.47 -6.44 -28.64
C ARG A 318 -4.31 -7.03 -27.84
N GLN A 319 -3.08 -6.75 -28.23
CA GLN A 319 -1.88 -7.15 -27.48
C GLN A 319 -1.73 -6.31 -26.22
N ALA A 320 -1.93 -5.01 -26.32
CA ALA A 320 -1.90 -4.07 -25.21
C ALA A 320 -2.87 -4.49 -24.08
N HIS A 321 -4.12 -4.77 -24.40
CA HIS A 321 -5.11 -5.23 -23.41
C HIS A 321 -4.76 -6.59 -22.77
N ARG A 322 -4.16 -7.52 -23.52
CA ARG A 322 -3.70 -8.79 -22.95
C ARG A 322 -2.52 -8.59 -22.00
N MET A 323 -1.59 -7.73 -22.38
CA MET A 323 -0.45 -7.36 -21.56
C MET A 323 -0.91 -6.68 -20.28
N GLU A 324 -1.80 -5.70 -20.37
CA GLU A 324 -2.32 -4.95 -19.23
C GLU A 324 -2.92 -5.86 -18.16
N ARG A 325 -3.79 -6.81 -18.55
CA ARG A 325 -4.37 -7.79 -17.63
C ARG A 325 -3.35 -8.69 -16.97
N ALA A 326 -2.35 -9.12 -17.71
CA ALA A 326 -1.33 -10.02 -17.18
C ALA A 326 -0.32 -9.26 -16.31
N MET A 327 0.05 -8.05 -16.70
CA MET A 327 1.00 -7.21 -15.96
C MET A 327 0.42 -6.72 -14.62
N ALA A 328 -0.91 -6.59 -14.52
CA ALA A 328 -1.56 -6.29 -13.25
C ALA A 328 -1.21 -7.31 -12.15
N ASN A 329 -0.94 -8.54 -12.52
CA ASN A 329 -0.61 -9.65 -11.61
C ASN A 329 0.87 -10.07 -11.63
N MET A 330 1.70 -9.45 -12.47
CA MET A 330 3.11 -9.84 -12.62
C MET A 330 4.04 -8.96 -11.78
N GLU A 331 4.93 -9.61 -11.06
CA GLU A 331 6.06 -8.96 -10.40
C GLU A 331 7.26 -8.95 -11.36
N PHE A 332 7.68 -7.77 -11.78
CA PHE A 332 8.93 -7.61 -12.50
C PHE A 332 10.00 -7.13 -11.52
N GLY A 333 10.98 -7.97 -11.29
CA GLY A 333 12.17 -7.66 -10.53
C GLY A 333 13.40 -8.13 -11.30
N PHE A 334 14.40 -7.30 -11.41
CA PHE A 334 15.71 -7.72 -11.92
C PHE A 334 16.52 -8.27 -10.75
N GLY A 335 16.90 -9.55 -10.85
CA GLY A 335 17.78 -10.23 -9.89
C GLY A 335 17.04 -11.12 -8.89
N GLU A 336 17.79 -12.00 -8.24
CA GLU A 336 17.33 -12.82 -7.12
C GLU A 336 17.17 -11.95 -5.87
N GLY A 337 16.01 -12.02 -5.25
CA GLY A 337 15.73 -11.35 -3.98
C GLY A 337 15.05 -10.00 -4.13
N GLY A 338 13.72 -10.02 -3.93
CA GLY A 338 12.96 -8.81 -3.68
C GLY A 338 13.31 -8.22 -2.32
N TYR A 339 13.12 -6.92 -2.13
CA TYR A 339 13.19 -6.29 -0.81
C TYR A 339 11.81 -5.83 -0.39
N GLN A 340 11.60 -5.78 0.92
CA GLN A 340 10.35 -5.35 1.52
C GLN A 340 10.46 -3.88 1.94
N PRO A 341 9.94 -2.92 1.16
CA PRO A 341 9.99 -1.50 1.52
C PRO A 341 9.37 -1.22 2.89
N SER A 342 8.29 -1.93 3.24
CA SER A 342 7.66 -1.82 4.54
C SER A 342 8.60 -2.17 5.71
N GLU A 343 9.45 -3.16 5.54
CA GLU A 343 10.43 -3.56 6.56
C GLU A 343 11.54 -2.50 6.71
N PHE A 344 12.00 -1.91 5.61
CA PHE A 344 12.93 -0.77 5.68
C PHE A 344 12.28 0.42 6.40
N ILE A 345 11.07 0.78 6.03
CA ILE A 345 10.32 1.88 6.65
C ILE A 345 10.14 1.61 8.15
N LYS A 346 9.77 0.38 8.53
CA LYS A 346 9.61 -0.02 9.93
C LYS A 346 10.89 0.15 10.76
N ARG A 347 12.03 -0.29 10.23
CA ARG A 347 13.29 -0.37 11.00
C ARG A 347 14.18 0.85 10.88
N GLN A 348 14.20 1.48 9.71
CA GLN A 348 15.19 2.50 9.36
C GLN A 348 14.62 3.94 9.35
N LEU A 349 13.29 4.07 9.34
CA LEU A 349 12.66 5.38 9.39
C LEU A 349 12.00 5.61 10.76
N PRO A 350 12.15 6.78 11.37
CA PRO A 350 11.47 7.11 12.61
C PRO A 350 9.96 7.18 12.44
N GLN A 351 9.24 7.14 13.54
CA GLN A 351 7.81 7.35 13.55
C GLN A 351 7.50 8.79 13.10
N GLY A 352 6.42 8.96 12.33
CA GLY A 352 6.04 10.27 11.80
C GLY A 352 6.88 10.72 10.59
N THR A 353 7.69 9.84 9.98
CA THR A 353 8.39 10.16 8.73
C THR A 353 7.40 10.51 7.61
N PHE A 354 6.28 9.80 7.56
CA PHE A 354 5.14 10.15 6.71
C PHE A 354 4.08 10.83 7.56
N ASP A 355 3.62 11.98 7.11
CA ASP A 355 2.59 12.72 7.79
C ASP A 355 1.20 12.14 7.51
N LEU A 356 0.96 11.72 6.27
CA LEU A 356 -0.27 11.09 5.82
C LEU A 356 0.03 9.79 5.11
N LEU A 357 -0.74 8.74 5.42
CA LEU A 357 -0.82 7.54 4.62
C LEU A 357 -2.18 7.50 3.94
N ILE A 358 -2.21 7.34 2.63
CA ILE A 358 -3.42 7.10 1.83
C ILE A 358 -3.40 5.65 1.38
N ALA A 359 -4.40 4.87 1.73
CA ALA A 359 -4.57 3.51 1.24
C ALA A 359 -5.73 3.45 0.25
N ASP A 360 -5.38 3.24 -1.01
CA ASP A 360 -6.35 3.04 -2.08
C ASP A 360 -6.83 1.59 -2.09
N GLU A 361 -8.12 1.39 -2.39
CA GLU A 361 -8.81 0.09 -2.29
C GLU A 361 -8.61 -0.57 -0.92
N ALA A 362 -8.89 0.20 0.14
CA ALA A 362 -8.59 -0.16 1.52
C ALA A 362 -9.21 -1.49 1.98
N HIS A 363 -10.32 -1.92 1.36
CA HIS A 363 -10.97 -3.21 1.63
C HIS A 363 -10.04 -4.41 1.41
N GLU A 364 -9.01 -4.27 0.58
CA GLU A 364 -8.05 -5.34 0.30
C GLU A 364 -7.06 -5.60 1.44
N TYR A 365 -6.97 -4.70 2.41
CA TYR A 365 -6.10 -4.83 3.59
C TYR A 365 -6.84 -5.34 4.83
N LYS A 366 -8.13 -5.68 4.74
CA LYS A 366 -8.99 -6.09 5.86
C LYS A 366 -8.51 -7.32 6.62
N ASN A 367 -7.79 -8.22 5.96
CA ASN A 367 -7.26 -9.41 6.61
C ASN A 367 -5.92 -9.10 7.30
N GLY A 368 -5.98 -8.81 8.61
CA GLY A 368 -4.80 -8.52 9.44
C GLY A 368 -3.80 -9.67 9.55
N GLY A 369 -4.21 -10.91 9.30
CA GLY A 369 -3.33 -12.09 9.27
C GLY A 369 -2.56 -12.22 7.95
N SER A 370 -2.97 -11.53 6.90
CA SER A 370 -2.27 -11.55 5.62
C SER A 370 -1.00 -10.70 5.65
N ALA A 371 -0.01 -11.06 4.83
CA ALA A 371 1.22 -10.27 4.68
C ALA A 371 0.94 -8.80 4.26
N GLN A 372 -0.14 -8.58 3.51
CA GLN A 372 -0.59 -7.22 3.15
C GLN A 372 -1.17 -6.47 4.34
N GLY A 373 -2.08 -7.10 5.09
CA GLY A 373 -2.68 -6.49 6.28
C GLY A 373 -1.62 -6.14 7.33
N GLN A 374 -0.66 -7.04 7.56
CA GLN A 374 0.47 -6.77 8.46
C GLN A 374 1.35 -5.61 7.97
N ALA A 375 1.70 -5.58 6.68
CA ALA A 375 2.47 -4.48 6.10
C ALA A 375 1.72 -3.15 6.20
N MET A 376 0.40 -3.15 5.93
CA MET A 376 -0.45 -1.97 6.10
C MET A 376 -0.46 -1.48 7.54
N GLY A 377 -0.61 -2.37 8.51
CA GLY A 377 -0.54 -2.03 9.94
C GLY A 377 0.78 -1.37 10.33
N VAL A 378 1.91 -1.90 9.84
CA VAL A 378 3.25 -1.32 10.05
C VAL A 378 3.35 0.09 9.46
N LEU A 379 2.89 0.28 8.24
CA LEU A 379 2.99 1.57 7.54
C LEU A 379 2.05 2.62 8.17
N SER A 380 0.84 2.22 8.54
CA SER A 380 -0.10 3.08 9.27
C SER A 380 0.45 3.51 10.64
N ALA A 381 1.10 2.59 11.37
CA ALA A 381 1.74 2.92 12.64
C ALA A 381 2.89 3.94 12.48
N LYS A 382 3.55 3.97 11.32
CA LYS A 382 4.63 4.91 11.00
C LYS A 382 4.13 6.28 10.50
N ALA A 383 2.88 6.38 10.07
CA ALA A 383 2.27 7.63 9.63
C ALA A 383 1.60 8.36 10.81
N ARG A 384 1.52 9.69 10.71
CA ARG A 384 0.81 10.52 11.70
C ARG A 384 -0.71 10.41 11.54
N LYS A 385 -1.19 10.39 10.28
CA LYS A 385 -2.59 10.29 9.89
C LYS A 385 -2.76 9.23 8.79
N THR A 386 -3.95 8.62 8.74
CA THR A 386 -4.28 7.59 7.75
C THR A 386 -5.61 7.91 7.09
N LEU A 387 -5.63 7.90 5.76
CA LEU A 387 -6.83 8.03 4.95
C LEU A 387 -7.07 6.75 4.16
N LEU A 388 -8.20 6.12 4.40
CA LEU A 388 -8.62 4.90 3.72
C LEU A 388 -9.63 5.24 2.63
N LEU A 389 -9.35 4.85 1.39
CA LEU A 389 -10.24 5.03 0.25
C LEU A 389 -10.77 3.66 -0.17
N THR A 390 -12.08 3.51 -0.25
CA THR A 390 -12.69 2.25 -0.66
C THR A 390 -14.01 2.46 -1.40
N GLY A 391 -14.36 1.54 -2.30
CA GLY A 391 -15.67 1.48 -2.94
C GLY A 391 -16.62 0.50 -2.25
N THR A 392 -16.07 -0.39 -1.41
CA THR A 392 -16.81 -1.45 -0.74
C THR A 392 -16.31 -1.60 0.68
N LEU A 393 -16.91 -0.90 1.63
CA LEU A 393 -16.53 -0.99 3.04
C LEU A 393 -16.87 -2.36 3.62
N MET A 394 -18.08 -2.82 3.33
CA MET A 394 -18.52 -4.17 3.61
C MET A 394 -18.43 -4.95 2.31
N GLY A 395 -17.48 -5.87 2.20
CA GLY A 395 -17.38 -6.75 1.05
C GLY A 395 -18.74 -7.37 0.81
N GLY A 396 -19.33 -7.13 -0.37
CA GLY A 396 -20.64 -7.63 -0.70
C GLY A 396 -20.71 -9.13 -0.44
N TYR A 397 -21.67 -9.54 0.35
CA TYR A 397 -22.15 -10.89 0.48
C TYR A 397 -23.33 -11.03 -0.48
#